data_c7d12d658432a035b1a2c30abf3a9630
#
_entry.id   c7d12d658432a035b1a2c30abf3a9630
#
_cell.length_a   1.000
_cell.length_b   1.000
_cell.length_c   1.000
_cell.angle_alpha   90.00
_cell.angle_beta   90.00
_cell.angle_gamma   90.00
#
_symmetry.space_group_name_H-M   'P 1'
#
loop_
_entity.id
_entity.type
_entity.pdbx_description
1 polymer ?
#
loop_
_entity_poly.entity_id
_entity_poly.type
_entity_poly.pdbx_seq_one_letter_code
_entity_poly.pdbx_strand_id
1 'polypeptide(L)'
;MKKQTAAWILALALLLFIPGASAQDKTQPAKTGAPASANSQKKNIQEYIELLRSDVRQQKAEMMGAVMQLSAADAAKFWPIYGEYDAELTKVNDLRVANIQEYARTYSALTDEKADELIQNAMAYEKQRSELLAKYYDRVKQALGAVTAARFVQVEHQLLLIIDLQVASSLPIVGQGS
;
A
#
# COMPACT_ATOMS: atom_id res chain seq x y z
N MET A 1 -8.13 31.85 -22.83
CA MET A 1 -8.12 30.59 -23.61
C MET A 1 -7.85 29.45 -22.64
N LYS A 2 -8.94 28.81 -22.27
CA LYS A 2 -9.35 27.39 -22.25
C LYS A 2 -8.44 26.51 -21.35
N LYS A 3 -8.77 26.29 -20.04
CA LYS A 3 -9.66 25.26 -19.45
C LYS A 3 -9.52 23.90 -20.15
N GLN A 4 -8.56 23.05 -19.71
CA GLN A 4 -8.56 21.60 -19.88
C GLN A 4 -7.51 20.96 -18.94
N THR A 5 -7.79 20.79 -17.66
CA THR A 5 -7.03 19.93 -16.74
C THR A 5 -7.89 19.44 -15.58
N ALA A 6 -9.06 18.86 -15.89
CA ALA A 6 -9.91 18.29 -14.85
C ALA A 6 -10.63 17.01 -15.30
N ALA A 7 -9.98 16.15 -16.10
CA ALA A 7 -10.66 15.01 -16.70
C ALA A 7 -10.04 13.62 -16.41
N TRP A 8 -9.03 13.51 -15.55
CA TRP A 8 -8.33 12.22 -15.37
C TRP A 8 -8.54 11.53 -14.01
N ILE A 9 -9.31 12.13 -13.10
CA ILE A 9 -9.53 11.56 -11.75
C ILE A 9 -10.81 10.72 -11.64
N LEU A 10 -11.63 10.64 -12.69
CA LEU A 10 -12.96 9.97 -12.66
C LEU A 10 -13.06 8.65 -13.44
N ALA A 11 -11.95 8.06 -13.90
CA ALA A 11 -11.99 6.85 -14.73
C ALA A 11 -11.77 5.53 -13.96
N LEU A 12 -11.69 5.53 -12.64
CA LEU A 12 -11.45 4.29 -11.85
C LEU A 12 -12.65 3.81 -11.04
N ALA A 13 -13.85 4.33 -11.29
CA ALA A 13 -15.05 4.00 -10.50
C ALA A 13 -16.20 3.36 -11.27
N LEU A 14 -15.97 2.77 -12.47
CA LEU A 14 -17.10 2.19 -13.22
C LEU A 14 -16.75 0.85 -13.87
N LEU A 15 -16.66 -0.21 -13.06
CA LEU A 15 -16.76 -1.59 -13.57
C LEU A 15 -17.35 -2.53 -12.50
N LEU A 16 -18.58 -2.25 -12.07
CA LEU A 16 -19.42 -3.21 -11.37
C LEU A 16 -20.87 -3.03 -11.83
N PHE A 17 -21.23 -3.52 -13.01
CA PHE A 17 -22.61 -3.89 -13.32
C PHE A 17 -22.62 -4.83 -14.54
N ILE A 18 -22.75 -6.13 -14.30
CA ILE A 18 -23.25 -7.08 -15.28
C ILE A 18 -24.45 -7.78 -14.65
N PRO A 19 -25.67 -7.57 -15.18
CA PRO A 19 -26.83 -8.35 -14.75
C PRO A 19 -26.84 -9.72 -15.44
N GLY A 20 -27.39 -10.70 -14.73
CA GLY A 20 -27.38 -12.11 -14.98
C GLY A 20 -28.04 -12.56 -16.28
N ALA A 21 -27.70 -13.78 -16.66
CA ALA A 21 -28.54 -14.66 -17.47
C ALA A 21 -28.30 -16.12 -17.07
N SER A 22 -29.34 -16.69 -16.51
CA SER A 22 -29.93 -18.04 -16.66
C SER A 22 -29.04 -19.29 -16.82
N ALA A 23 -29.24 -20.15 -15.88
CA ALA A 23 -29.26 -21.62 -15.85
C ALA A 23 -28.98 -22.39 -17.14
N GLN A 24 -28.00 -23.30 -17.05
CA GLN A 24 -28.19 -24.67 -17.58
C GLN A 24 -27.35 -25.66 -16.79
N ASP A 25 -28.09 -26.59 -16.18
CA ASP A 25 -27.68 -27.82 -15.52
C ASP A 25 -26.82 -28.70 -16.45
N LYS A 26 -25.60 -29.07 -16.00
CA LYS A 26 -24.96 -30.34 -16.36
C LYS A 26 -23.99 -30.72 -15.24
N THR A 27 -24.43 -31.72 -14.51
CA THR A 27 -23.65 -32.57 -13.61
C THR A 27 -22.30 -32.98 -14.21
N GLN A 28 -21.21 -32.50 -13.58
CA GLN A 28 -19.89 -33.04 -13.79
C GLN A 28 -19.21 -33.24 -12.43
N PRO A 29 -18.53 -34.40 -12.19
CA PRO A 29 -18.08 -34.78 -10.86
C PRO A 29 -16.96 -33.84 -10.37
N ALA A 30 -17.02 -33.53 -9.07
CA ALA A 30 -16.06 -32.77 -8.33
C ALA A 30 -14.63 -33.26 -8.55
N LYS A 31 -13.81 -32.47 -9.26
CA LYS A 31 -12.35 -32.61 -9.21
C LYS A 31 -11.84 -31.77 -8.03
N THR A 32 -11.26 -32.46 -7.07
CA THR A 32 -10.45 -31.96 -5.96
C THR A 32 -9.56 -30.80 -6.37
N GLY A 33 -9.98 -29.57 -5.99
CA GLY A 33 -9.26 -28.34 -6.34
C GLY A 33 -8.46 -27.77 -5.17
N ALA A 34 -7.50 -28.52 -4.62
CA ALA A 34 -6.66 -28.01 -3.53
C ALA A 34 -5.32 -27.32 -3.92
N PRO A 35 -4.67 -27.56 -5.09
CA PRO A 35 -3.40 -26.88 -5.38
C PRO A 35 -3.52 -25.53 -6.07
N ALA A 36 -4.64 -25.18 -6.71
CA ALA A 36 -4.77 -23.94 -7.46
C ALA A 36 -4.89 -22.68 -6.58
N SER A 37 -5.52 -22.77 -5.42
CA SER A 37 -5.73 -21.65 -4.51
C SER A 37 -4.42 -21.20 -3.82
N ALA A 38 -3.59 -22.13 -3.37
CA ALA A 38 -2.32 -21.84 -2.71
C ALA A 38 -1.29 -21.21 -3.67
N ASN A 39 -1.26 -21.65 -4.93
CA ASN A 39 -0.38 -21.05 -5.95
C ASN A 39 -0.85 -19.66 -6.37
N SER A 40 -2.16 -19.44 -6.46
CA SER A 40 -2.72 -18.12 -6.76
C SER A 40 -2.45 -17.12 -5.63
N GLN A 41 -2.57 -17.54 -4.37
CA GLN A 41 -2.26 -16.72 -3.21
C GLN A 41 -0.78 -16.35 -3.14
N LYS A 42 0.14 -17.31 -3.36
CA LYS A 42 1.58 -17.03 -3.42
C LYS A 42 1.92 -16.04 -4.53
N LYS A 43 1.31 -16.19 -5.70
CA LYS A 43 1.51 -15.27 -6.83
C LYS A 43 1.02 -13.87 -6.48
N ASN A 44 -0.17 -13.74 -5.90
CA ASN A 44 -0.73 -12.46 -5.48
C ASN A 44 0.19 -11.77 -4.46
N ILE A 45 0.66 -12.49 -3.43
CA ILE A 45 1.58 -11.95 -2.42
C ILE A 45 2.88 -11.47 -3.07
N GLN A 46 3.44 -12.22 -4.01
CA GLN A 46 4.65 -11.82 -4.72
C GLN A 46 4.43 -10.55 -5.55
N GLU A 47 3.31 -10.43 -6.26
CA GLU A 47 2.93 -9.22 -7.01
C GLU A 47 2.81 -8.00 -6.10
N TYR A 48 2.29 -8.17 -4.87
CA TYR A 48 2.22 -7.08 -3.88
C TYR A 48 3.56 -6.70 -3.29
N ILE A 49 4.45 -7.67 -3.08
CA ILE A 49 5.82 -7.38 -2.67
C ILE A 49 6.53 -6.53 -3.72
N GLU A 50 6.34 -6.85 -5.00
CA GLU A 50 6.89 -6.05 -6.11
C GLU A 50 6.25 -4.65 -6.16
N LEU A 51 4.94 -4.54 -5.98
CA LEU A 51 4.25 -3.25 -5.89
C LEU A 51 4.79 -2.39 -4.75
N LEU A 52 5.11 -3.00 -3.59
CA LEU A 52 5.73 -2.29 -2.46
C LEU A 52 7.17 -1.84 -2.75
N ARG A 53 7.85 -2.43 -3.72
CA ARG A 53 9.28 -2.22 -3.97
C ARG A 53 9.60 -1.28 -5.12
N SER A 54 8.92 -1.33 -6.26
CA SER A 54 9.46 -0.73 -7.48
C SER A 54 8.76 0.55 -7.95
N ASP A 55 7.52 0.48 -8.35
CA ASP A 55 6.87 1.59 -9.07
C ASP A 55 6.23 2.63 -8.16
N VAL A 56 5.90 2.22 -6.94
CA VAL A 56 5.22 3.08 -5.97
C VAL A 56 6.06 4.31 -5.61
N ARG A 57 7.39 4.19 -5.53
CA ARG A 57 8.25 5.32 -5.16
C ARG A 57 8.23 6.42 -6.19
N GLN A 58 8.41 6.09 -7.47
CA GLN A 58 8.42 7.08 -8.53
C GLN A 58 7.05 7.73 -8.66
N GLN A 59 5.99 6.94 -8.73
CA GLN A 59 4.61 7.44 -8.79
C GLN A 59 4.25 8.27 -7.57
N LYS A 60 4.67 7.86 -6.38
CA LYS A 60 4.46 8.59 -5.13
C LYS A 60 5.15 9.95 -5.15
N ALA A 61 6.40 10.03 -5.63
CA ALA A 61 7.14 11.29 -5.75
C ALA A 61 6.51 12.22 -6.81
N GLU A 62 6.06 11.69 -7.94
CA GLU A 62 5.34 12.45 -8.97
C GLU A 62 4.02 13.03 -8.44
N MET A 63 3.21 12.22 -7.74
CA MET A 63 1.97 12.68 -7.11
C MET A 63 2.25 13.72 -6.02
N MET A 64 3.26 13.49 -5.17
CA MET A 64 3.69 14.46 -4.17
C MET A 64 4.04 15.79 -4.83
N GLY A 65 4.84 15.79 -5.89
CA GLY A 65 5.21 17.01 -6.63
C GLY A 65 4.00 17.72 -7.22
N ALA A 66 3.07 16.98 -7.82
CA ALA A 66 1.87 17.55 -8.44
C ALA A 66 0.93 18.22 -7.41
N VAL A 67 0.79 17.65 -6.21
CA VAL A 67 -0.13 18.16 -5.18
C VAL A 67 0.51 19.24 -4.32
N MET A 68 1.81 19.13 -4.01
CA MET A 68 2.50 20.09 -3.15
C MET A 68 2.62 21.47 -3.80
N GLN A 69 2.75 21.56 -5.12
CA GLN A 69 2.80 22.81 -5.90
C GLN A 69 3.77 23.84 -5.29
N LEU A 70 4.98 23.41 -4.96
CA LEU A 70 5.99 24.24 -4.33
C LEU A 70 6.61 25.23 -5.32
N SER A 71 6.99 26.42 -4.81
CA SER A 71 7.90 27.30 -5.54
C SER A 71 9.25 26.61 -5.78
N ALA A 72 10.03 27.07 -6.76
CA ALA A 72 11.37 26.53 -7.00
C ALA A 72 12.27 26.60 -5.75
N ALA A 73 12.17 27.71 -4.98
CA ALA A 73 12.93 27.90 -3.75
C ALA A 73 12.50 26.92 -2.63
N ASP A 74 11.19 26.66 -2.50
CA ASP A 74 10.67 25.72 -1.51
C ASP A 74 10.91 24.26 -1.92
N ALA A 75 10.81 23.95 -3.21
CA ALA A 75 11.13 22.64 -3.76
C ALA A 75 12.61 22.27 -3.50
N ALA A 76 13.53 23.20 -3.64
CA ALA A 76 14.95 23.00 -3.34
C ALA A 76 15.20 22.61 -1.87
N LYS A 77 14.35 23.04 -0.93
CA LYS A 77 14.40 22.66 0.49
C LYS A 77 13.64 21.37 0.77
N PHE A 78 12.50 21.15 0.12
CA PHE A 78 11.61 20.03 0.37
C PHE A 78 12.20 18.70 -0.09
N TRP A 79 12.64 18.62 -1.34
CA TRP A 79 13.03 17.35 -1.95
C TRP A 79 14.19 16.62 -1.25
N PRO A 80 15.23 17.30 -0.72
CA PRO A 80 16.23 16.60 0.09
C PRO A 80 15.64 15.98 1.35
N ILE A 81 14.74 16.69 2.05
CA ILE A 81 14.06 16.18 3.25
C ILE A 81 13.17 14.98 2.90
N TYR A 82 12.41 15.10 1.81
CA TYR A 82 11.55 14.02 1.31
C TYR A 82 12.35 12.78 0.88
N GLY A 83 13.48 12.96 0.23
CA GLY A 83 14.36 11.86 -0.16
C GLY A 83 14.91 11.07 1.03
N GLU A 84 15.28 11.77 2.12
CA GLU A 84 15.70 11.12 3.36
C GLU A 84 14.52 10.37 4.03
N TYR A 85 13.33 10.98 4.05
CA TYR A 85 12.11 10.34 4.52
C TYR A 85 11.83 9.04 3.76
N ASP A 86 11.85 9.10 2.43
CA ASP A 86 11.56 7.95 1.57
C ASP A 86 12.60 6.83 1.74
N ALA A 87 13.86 7.16 1.93
CA ALA A 87 14.91 6.20 2.22
C ALA A 87 14.73 5.50 3.59
N GLU A 88 14.31 6.24 4.63
CA GLU A 88 14.00 5.66 5.94
C GLU A 88 12.69 4.84 5.87
N LEU A 89 11.66 5.33 5.18
CA LEU A 89 10.40 4.61 4.99
C LEU A 89 10.60 3.27 4.27
N THR A 90 11.55 3.22 3.33
CA THR A 90 11.91 1.97 2.66
C THR A 90 12.37 0.90 3.65
N LYS A 91 13.21 1.25 4.63
CA LYS A 91 13.68 0.30 5.65
C LYS A 91 12.54 -0.19 6.53
N VAL A 92 11.60 0.69 6.85
CA VAL A 92 10.38 0.31 7.60
C VAL A 92 9.50 -0.62 6.75
N ASN A 93 9.34 -0.34 5.46
CA ASN A 93 8.59 -1.20 4.54
C ASN A 93 9.23 -2.57 4.35
N ASP A 94 10.57 -2.69 4.41
CA ASP A 94 11.26 -4.00 4.36
C ASP A 94 10.83 -4.91 5.52
N LEU A 95 10.58 -4.35 6.71
CA LEU A 95 10.02 -5.10 7.85
C LEU A 95 8.61 -5.63 7.55
N ARG A 96 7.77 -4.79 6.94
CA ARG A 96 6.42 -5.19 6.51
C ARG A 96 6.48 -6.31 5.47
N VAL A 97 7.34 -6.18 4.47
CA VAL A 97 7.54 -7.20 3.43
C VAL A 97 7.97 -8.52 4.05
N ALA A 98 8.94 -8.50 4.97
CA ALA A 98 9.40 -9.71 5.66
C ALA A 98 8.27 -10.36 6.46
N ASN A 99 7.44 -9.57 7.16
CA ASN A 99 6.29 -10.08 7.92
C ASN A 99 5.23 -10.70 7.01
N ILE A 100 4.93 -10.09 5.85
CA ILE A 100 3.99 -10.63 4.85
C ILE A 100 4.52 -11.94 4.24
N GLN A 101 5.81 -12.02 3.94
CA GLN A 101 6.45 -13.26 3.44
C GLN A 101 6.37 -14.37 4.47
N GLU A 102 6.60 -14.07 5.74
CA GLU A 102 6.49 -15.03 6.84
C GLU A 102 5.05 -15.53 6.99
N TYR A 103 4.07 -14.61 6.95
CA TYR A 103 2.64 -14.97 6.93
C TYR A 103 2.30 -15.91 5.77
N ALA A 104 2.73 -15.59 4.55
CA ALA A 104 2.50 -16.43 3.38
C ALA A 104 3.10 -17.83 3.52
N ARG A 105 4.25 -17.94 4.18
CA ARG A 105 4.92 -19.22 4.40
C ARG A 105 4.25 -20.08 5.44
N THR A 106 3.68 -19.49 6.48
CA THR A 106 3.12 -20.19 7.64
C THR A 106 1.60 -20.31 7.61
N TYR A 107 0.93 -19.63 6.66
CA TYR A 107 -0.52 -19.49 6.61
C TYR A 107 -1.30 -20.81 6.73
N SER A 108 -0.86 -21.89 6.05
CA SER A 108 -1.55 -23.18 6.02
C SER A 108 -1.39 -24.01 7.31
N ALA A 109 -0.47 -23.62 8.20
CA ALA A 109 -0.16 -24.31 9.45
C ALA A 109 0.14 -23.28 10.56
N LEU A 110 -0.67 -22.22 10.62
CA LEU A 110 -0.49 -21.12 11.55
C LEU A 110 -0.83 -21.57 12.98
N THR A 111 0.14 -21.41 13.89
CA THR A 111 -0.08 -21.62 15.34
C THR A 111 -0.44 -20.30 16.03
N ASP A 112 -1.00 -20.37 17.24
CA ASP A 112 -1.36 -19.20 18.03
C ASP A 112 -0.14 -18.31 18.31
N GLU A 113 1.01 -18.91 18.62
CA GLU A 113 2.26 -18.18 18.88
C GLU A 113 2.76 -17.46 17.62
N LYS A 114 2.68 -18.10 16.45
CA LYS A 114 3.07 -17.48 15.18
C LYS A 114 2.10 -16.39 14.75
N ALA A 115 0.82 -16.58 15.00
CA ALA A 115 -0.20 -15.56 14.74
C ALA A 115 0.06 -14.30 15.61
N ASP A 116 0.33 -14.49 16.91
CA ASP A 116 0.67 -13.39 17.81
C ASP A 116 1.95 -12.66 17.37
N GLU A 117 3.03 -13.40 17.05
CA GLU A 117 4.28 -12.81 16.53
C GLU A 117 4.03 -11.93 15.30
N LEU A 118 3.29 -12.43 14.32
CA LEU A 118 3.00 -11.71 13.08
C LEU A 118 2.19 -10.43 13.31
N ILE A 119 1.21 -10.47 14.22
CA ILE A 119 0.41 -9.30 14.59
C ILE A 119 1.23 -8.29 15.39
N GLN A 120 2.08 -8.73 16.32
CA GLN A 120 2.99 -7.83 17.05
C GLN A 120 3.95 -7.11 16.08
N ASN A 121 4.50 -7.83 15.10
CA ASN A 121 5.33 -7.25 14.05
C ASN A 121 4.58 -6.23 13.20
N ALA A 122 3.32 -6.53 12.83
CA ALA A 122 2.48 -5.59 12.08
C ALA A 122 2.20 -4.31 12.87
N MET A 123 1.87 -4.42 14.15
CA MET A 123 1.64 -3.26 15.02
C MET A 123 2.92 -2.44 15.24
N ALA A 124 4.07 -3.10 15.38
CA ALA A 124 5.36 -2.44 15.51
C ALA A 124 5.73 -1.67 14.22
N TYR A 125 5.47 -2.24 13.05
CA TYR A 125 5.62 -1.57 11.77
C TYR A 125 4.76 -0.29 11.69
N GLU A 126 3.48 -0.38 12.02
CA GLU A 126 2.57 0.79 11.96
C GLU A 126 3.03 1.91 12.91
N LYS A 127 3.49 1.56 14.09
CA LYS A 127 4.05 2.51 15.04
C LYS A 127 5.29 3.20 14.47
N GLN A 128 6.26 2.44 13.95
CA GLN A 128 7.48 2.99 13.36
C GLN A 128 7.18 3.91 12.18
N ARG A 129 6.23 3.53 11.30
CA ARG A 129 5.80 4.34 10.17
C ARG A 129 5.19 5.67 10.62
N SER A 130 4.34 5.64 11.65
CA SER A 130 3.72 6.85 12.20
C SER A 130 4.76 7.78 12.86
N GLU A 131 5.68 7.23 13.64
CA GLU A 131 6.78 7.99 14.27
C GLU A 131 7.70 8.62 13.22
N LEU A 132 7.99 7.87 12.15
CA LEU A 132 8.78 8.38 11.03
C LEU A 132 8.11 9.58 10.36
N LEU A 133 6.80 9.46 10.06
CA LEU A 133 6.04 10.56 9.46
C LEU A 133 6.01 11.80 10.36
N ALA A 134 5.84 11.62 11.68
CA ALA A 134 5.87 12.71 12.65
C ALA A 134 7.25 13.40 12.70
N LYS A 135 8.34 12.64 12.70
CA LYS A 135 9.72 13.15 12.61
C LYS A 135 9.90 14.06 11.40
N TYR A 136 9.43 13.62 10.24
CA TYR A 136 9.59 14.37 8.99
C TYR A 136 8.60 15.52 8.85
N TYR A 137 7.41 15.44 9.46
CA TYR A 137 6.55 16.61 9.64
C TYR A 137 7.29 17.77 10.32
N ASP A 138 7.96 17.51 11.42
CA ASP A 138 8.71 18.55 12.14
C ASP A 138 9.87 19.13 11.30
N ARG A 139 10.57 18.31 10.54
CA ARG A 139 11.64 18.76 9.64
C ARG A 139 11.10 19.66 8.51
N VAL A 140 10.02 19.27 7.85
CA VAL A 140 9.37 20.08 6.81
C VAL A 140 8.81 21.37 7.42
N LYS A 141 8.22 21.30 8.62
CA LYS A 141 7.71 22.46 9.34
C LYS A 141 8.81 23.49 9.66
N GLN A 142 9.96 23.03 10.08
CA GLN A 142 11.11 23.90 10.34
C GLN A 142 11.62 24.58 9.06
N ALA A 143 11.65 23.87 7.94
CA ALA A 143 12.17 24.36 6.68
C ALA A 143 11.20 25.24 5.88
N LEU A 144 9.88 24.95 5.93
CA LEU A 144 8.85 25.47 5.02
C LEU A 144 7.56 25.96 5.70
N GLY A 145 7.49 25.86 7.03
CA GLY A 145 6.32 26.28 7.79
C GLY A 145 5.23 25.20 7.93
N ALA A 146 4.34 25.42 8.90
CA ALA A 146 3.35 24.41 9.34
C ALA A 146 2.31 24.05 8.26
N VAL A 147 1.91 25.00 7.42
CA VAL A 147 0.91 24.77 6.36
C VAL A 147 1.47 23.80 5.31
N THR A 148 2.71 24.00 4.88
CA THR A 148 3.40 23.13 3.91
C THR A 148 3.63 21.73 4.51
N ALA A 149 4.06 21.68 5.77
CA ALA A 149 4.24 20.41 6.49
C ALA A 149 2.92 19.63 6.66
N ALA A 150 1.82 20.31 6.99
CA ALA A 150 0.51 19.68 7.09
C ALA A 150 0.05 19.12 5.74
N ARG A 151 0.26 19.84 4.65
CA ARG A 151 -0.02 19.37 3.29
C ARG A 151 0.80 18.12 2.94
N PHE A 152 2.10 18.14 3.23
CA PHE A 152 2.96 16.97 3.06
C PHE A 152 2.40 15.73 3.78
N VAL A 153 2.09 15.85 5.09
CA VAL A 153 1.54 14.73 5.87
C VAL A 153 0.21 14.25 5.31
N GLN A 154 -0.68 15.17 4.93
CA GLN A 154 -1.98 14.82 4.37
C GLN A 154 -1.85 14.04 3.05
N VAL A 155 -1.00 14.51 2.13
CA VAL A 155 -0.75 13.84 0.85
C VAL A 155 -0.11 12.48 1.07
N GLU A 156 0.94 12.42 1.89
CA GLU A 156 1.63 11.18 2.21
C GLU A 156 0.69 10.14 2.82
N HIS A 157 -0.14 10.55 3.77
CA HIS A 157 -1.13 9.67 4.39
C HIS A 157 -2.13 9.11 3.37
N GLN A 158 -2.64 9.95 2.44
CA GLN A 158 -3.55 9.49 1.39
C GLN A 158 -2.89 8.47 0.46
N LEU A 159 -1.63 8.69 0.07
CA LEU A 159 -0.88 7.76 -0.76
C LEU A 159 -0.64 6.42 -0.05
N LEU A 160 -0.27 6.46 1.23
CA LEU A 160 -0.08 5.27 2.05
C LEU A 160 -1.38 4.48 2.22
N LEU A 161 -2.54 5.14 2.40
CA LEU A 161 -3.84 4.47 2.49
C LEU A 161 -4.20 3.71 1.21
N ILE A 162 -3.89 4.25 0.04
CA ILE A 162 -4.12 3.57 -1.24
C ILE A 162 -3.28 2.29 -1.32
N ILE A 163 -2.00 2.37 -0.97
CA ILE A 163 -1.08 1.23 -0.93
C ILE A 163 -1.56 0.19 0.09
N ASP A 164 -1.96 0.63 1.28
CA ASP A 164 -2.43 -0.25 2.35
C ASP A 164 -3.70 -1.00 1.94
N LEU A 165 -4.63 -0.33 1.25
CA LEU A 165 -5.85 -0.95 0.74
C LEU A 165 -5.53 -2.03 -0.30
N GLN A 166 -4.60 -1.76 -1.23
CA GLN A 166 -4.17 -2.72 -2.23
C GLN A 166 -3.54 -3.96 -1.58
N VAL A 167 -2.66 -3.78 -0.61
CA VAL A 167 -2.03 -4.87 0.13
C VAL A 167 -3.08 -5.66 0.92
N ALA A 168 -3.93 -4.98 1.69
CA ALA A 168 -4.95 -5.62 2.53
C ALA A 168 -5.96 -6.44 1.73
N SER A 169 -6.38 -5.94 0.55
CA SER A 169 -7.34 -6.65 -0.31
C SER A 169 -6.83 -7.99 -0.86
N SER A 170 -5.55 -8.28 -0.70
CA SER A 170 -4.86 -9.42 -1.30
C SER A 170 -4.36 -10.43 -0.30
N LEU A 171 -4.28 -10.02 0.95
CA LEU A 171 -3.90 -10.93 2.02
C LEU A 171 -5.14 -11.69 2.51
N PRO A 172 -5.06 -13.04 2.62
CA PRO A 172 -6.14 -13.81 3.21
C PRO A 172 -6.30 -13.46 4.69
N ILE A 173 -7.52 -13.55 5.20
CA ILE A 173 -7.79 -13.36 6.63
C ILE A 173 -7.37 -14.63 7.38
N VAL A 174 -6.77 -14.46 8.56
CA VAL A 174 -6.39 -15.57 9.44
C VAL A 174 -7.60 -16.47 9.72
N GLY A 175 -7.43 -17.78 9.55
CA GLY A 175 -8.48 -18.78 9.83
C GLY A 175 -9.53 -18.98 8.74
N GLN A 176 -9.48 -18.28 7.61
CA GLN A 176 -10.44 -18.47 6.50
C GLN A 176 -9.97 -19.47 5.42
N GLY A 177 -9.06 -20.36 5.71
CA GLY A 177 -8.47 -21.27 4.72
C GLY A 177 -8.29 -22.72 5.18
N SER A 178 -8.91 -23.12 6.29
CA SER A 178 -8.91 -24.51 6.79
C SER A 178 -10.14 -25.29 6.34
#